data_77d913c34d97ea0209dc745d85e78142
#
_entry.id   77d913c34d97ea0209dc745d85e78142
#
_cell.length_a   1.000
_cell.length_b   1.000
_cell.length_c   1.000
_cell.angle_alpha   90.00
_cell.angle_beta   90.00
_cell.angle_gamma   90.00
#
_symmetry.space_group_name_H-M   'P 1'
#
loop_
_entity.id
_entity.type
_entity.pdbx_description
1 polymer ?
#
loop_
_entity_poly.entity_id
_entity_poly.type
_entity_poly.pdbx_seq_one_letter_code
_entity_poly.pdbx_strand_id
1 'polypeptide(L)'
;MAHLAVTNIVAGVVLVKDGKFLLVQEKQPSAYGLWNWPAGKVDEGETIEQSAIRETKEECGFDVELVQKLGIWQANTATPPKHAFLAKIVGGELTYPKEELLDAKWLAPAEIDELGKQGKLRGEWIQDVAKAAQRLLNV
;
A
#
# COMPACT_ATOMS: atom_id res chain seq x y z
N MET A 1 -30.62 -6.13 -16.89
CA MET A 1 -29.40 -6.89 -16.75
C MET A 1 -28.61 -6.45 -15.54
N ALA A 2 -28.02 -7.40 -14.94
CA ALA A 2 -27.17 -7.08 -13.83
C ALA A 2 -25.94 -6.36 -14.36
N HIS A 3 -25.63 -5.28 -13.81
CA HIS A 3 -24.33 -4.71 -14.04
C HIS A 3 -23.41 -5.22 -12.95
N LEU A 4 -22.18 -5.36 -13.30
CA LEU A 4 -21.18 -5.77 -12.35
C LEU A 4 -20.73 -4.56 -11.57
N ALA A 5 -21.07 -4.53 -10.32
CA ALA A 5 -20.47 -3.55 -9.45
C ALA A 5 -18.97 -3.85 -9.43
N VAL A 6 -18.19 -2.88 -9.80
CA VAL A 6 -16.76 -2.98 -9.63
C VAL A 6 -16.50 -2.75 -8.16
N THR A 7 -16.28 -3.84 -7.49
CA THR A 7 -16.06 -3.78 -6.05
C THR A 7 -14.68 -4.27 -5.74
N ASN A 8 -14.17 -3.82 -4.62
CA ASN A 8 -12.93 -4.34 -4.06
C ASN A 8 -11.67 -4.09 -4.88
N ILE A 9 -11.65 -3.05 -5.70
CA ILE A 9 -10.37 -2.60 -6.24
C ILE A 9 -9.60 -1.95 -5.10
N VAL A 10 -8.34 -2.34 -4.96
CA VAL A 10 -7.46 -1.79 -3.94
C VAL A 10 -6.46 -0.87 -4.61
N ALA A 11 -6.23 0.29 -4.01
CA ALA A 11 -5.21 1.23 -4.45
C ALA A 11 -4.23 1.49 -3.31
N GLY A 12 -2.95 1.36 -3.59
CA GLY A 12 -1.90 1.54 -2.61
C GLY A 12 -0.77 2.41 -3.12
N VAL A 13 0.04 2.88 -2.20
CA VAL A 13 1.12 3.83 -2.47
C VAL A 13 2.43 3.33 -1.88
N VAL A 14 3.50 3.51 -2.64
CA VAL A 14 4.86 3.28 -2.18
C VAL A 14 5.51 4.64 -1.95
N LEU A 15 5.91 4.88 -0.71
CA LEU A 15 6.68 6.06 -0.33
C LEU A 15 8.09 5.64 0.02
N VAL A 16 9.07 6.39 -0.44
CA VAL A 16 10.49 6.09 -0.22
C VAL A 16 11.15 7.26 0.46
N LYS A 17 11.94 6.96 1.49
CA LYS A 17 12.73 7.95 2.21
C LYS A 17 14.03 7.29 2.67
N ASP A 18 15.16 7.86 2.27
CA ASP A 18 16.48 7.35 2.66
C ASP A 18 16.64 5.84 2.34
N GLY A 19 16.14 5.41 1.18
CA GLY A 19 16.22 4.02 0.75
C GLY A 19 15.29 3.07 1.47
N LYS A 20 14.36 3.58 2.27
CA LYS A 20 13.39 2.78 3.01
C LYS A 20 11.98 3.04 2.52
N PHE A 21 11.14 2.02 2.66
CA PHE A 21 9.73 2.07 2.27
C PHE A 21 8.83 2.15 3.49
N LEU A 22 7.74 2.91 3.37
CA LEU A 22 6.76 3.01 4.46
C LEU A 22 5.76 1.87 4.37
N LEU A 23 5.69 1.07 5.43
CA LEU A 23 4.65 0.05 5.59
C LEU A 23 3.84 0.34 6.85
N VAL A 24 2.60 -0.13 6.85
CA VAL A 24 1.69 -0.04 8.00
C VAL A 24 1.38 -1.44 8.51
N GLN A 25 1.13 -1.55 9.81
CA GLN A 25 0.81 -2.81 10.45
C GLN A 25 -0.67 -2.87 10.77
N GLU A 26 -1.34 -3.90 10.26
CA GLU A 26 -2.78 -4.04 10.34
C GLU A 26 -3.25 -4.43 11.73
N LYS A 27 -4.36 -3.85 12.15
CA LYS A 27 -5.00 -4.18 13.44
C LYS A 27 -6.26 -5.01 13.26
N GLN A 28 -6.85 -5.04 12.07
CA GLN A 28 -8.07 -5.79 11.82
C GLN A 28 -7.88 -7.28 12.10
N PRO A 29 -8.90 -7.96 12.66
CA PRO A 29 -8.73 -9.37 13.07
C PRO A 29 -8.26 -10.31 11.98
N SER A 30 -8.73 -10.13 10.74
CA SER A 30 -8.38 -11.01 9.62
C SER A 30 -6.92 -10.88 9.17
N ALA A 31 -6.22 -9.83 9.61
CA ALA A 31 -4.85 -9.54 9.19
C ALA A 31 -4.00 -9.00 10.34
N TYR A 32 -4.40 -9.27 11.56
CA TYR A 32 -3.77 -8.68 12.75
C TYR A 32 -2.26 -8.91 12.79
N GLY A 33 -1.52 -7.82 12.91
CA GLY A 33 -0.07 -7.85 13.01
C GLY A 33 0.68 -7.94 11.69
N LEU A 34 -0.03 -8.11 10.56
CA LEU A 34 0.61 -8.21 9.26
C LEU A 34 0.92 -6.82 8.71
N TRP A 35 2.03 -6.73 7.98
CA TRP A 35 2.47 -5.48 7.38
C TRP A 35 2.00 -5.38 5.93
N ASN A 36 1.65 -4.17 5.52
CA ASN A 36 1.09 -3.88 4.20
C ASN A 36 1.53 -2.50 3.74
N TRP A 37 1.43 -2.26 2.43
CA TRP A 37 1.52 -0.90 1.91
C TRP A 37 0.33 -0.09 2.44
N PRO A 38 0.48 1.23 2.58
CA PRO A 38 -0.70 2.09 2.77
C PRO A 38 -1.64 1.87 1.58
N ALA A 39 -2.82 1.36 1.83
CA ALA A 39 -3.74 0.97 0.77
C ALA A 39 -5.14 0.80 1.31
N GLY A 40 -6.11 0.89 0.42
CA GLY A 40 -7.50 0.65 0.77
C GLY A 40 -8.37 0.49 -0.44
N LYS A 41 -9.64 0.24 -0.20
CA LYS A 41 -10.63 0.06 -1.27
C LYS A 41 -10.95 1.38 -1.93
N VAL A 42 -11.10 1.33 -3.25
CA VAL A 42 -11.57 2.46 -4.03
C VAL A 42 -13.06 2.63 -3.76
N ASP A 43 -13.45 3.83 -3.34
CA ASP A 43 -14.84 4.14 -3.07
C ASP A 43 -15.58 4.43 -4.38
N GLU A 44 -16.89 4.18 -4.36
CA GLU A 44 -17.74 4.49 -5.50
C GLU A 44 -17.63 5.97 -5.88
N GLY A 45 -17.46 6.25 -7.16
CA GLY A 45 -17.32 7.61 -7.65
C GLY A 45 -15.93 8.18 -7.59
N GLU A 46 -14.98 7.45 -7.02
CA GLU A 46 -13.60 7.84 -6.87
C GLU A 46 -12.75 7.20 -7.96
N THR A 47 -11.77 7.90 -8.49
CA THR A 47 -10.78 7.25 -9.37
C THR A 47 -9.80 6.44 -8.52
N ILE A 48 -9.10 5.52 -9.16
CA ILE A 48 -8.09 4.72 -8.47
C ILE A 48 -7.00 5.62 -7.90
N GLU A 49 -6.60 6.65 -8.66
CA GLU A 49 -5.60 7.63 -8.24
C GLU A 49 -6.07 8.44 -7.04
N GLN A 50 -7.32 8.90 -7.06
CA GLN A 50 -7.88 9.64 -5.93
C GLN A 50 -7.90 8.79 -4.67
N SER A 51 -8.25 7.52 -4.81
CA SER A 51 -8.27 6.58 -3.70
C SER A 51 -6.88 6.39 -3.10
N ALA A 52 -5.87 6.22 -3.94
CA ALA A 52 -4.50 6.05 -3.49
C ALA A 52 -4.04 7.24 -2.64
N ILE A 53 -4.35 8.45 -3.08
CA ILE A 53 -4.00 9.69 -2.36
C ILE A 53 -4.76 9.77 -1.04
N ARG A 54 -6.06 9.52 -1.07
CA ARG A 54 -6.92 9.58 0.11
C ARG A 54 -6.49 8.57 1.18
N GLU A 55 -6.29 7.32 0.78
CA GLU A 55 -5.90 6.25 1.71
C GLU A 55 -4.55 6.54 2.37
N THR A 56 -3.62 7.10 1.61
CA THR A 56 -2.32 7.47 2.17
C THR A 56 -2.46 8.55 3.22
N LYS A 57 -3.30 9.55 2.98
CA LYS A 57 -3.57 10.61 3.96
C LYS A 57 -4.21 10.04 5.22
N GLU A 58 -5.20 9.17 5.06
CA GLU A 58 -5.90 8.57 6.19
C GLU A 58 -5.00 7.67 7.02
N GLU A 59 -4.16 6.87 6.39
CA GLU A 59 -3.34 5.87 7.07
C GLU A 59 -1.99 6.38 7.55
N CYS A 60 -1.42 7.36 6.90
CA CYS A 60 -0.06 7.82 7.18
C CYS A 60 0.06 9.31 7.50
N GLY A 61 -0.96 10.11 7.24
CA GLY A 61 -0.94 11.54 7.50
C GLY A 61 -0.22 12.36 6.43
N PHE A 62 0.30 11.73 5.39
CA PHE A 62 1.03 12.44 4.34
C PHE A 62 0.13 12.90 3.20
N ASP A 63 0.40 14.11 2.72
CA ASP A 63 -0.10 14.57 1.43
C ASP A 63 0.90 14.14 0.37
N VAL A 64 0.42 13.50 -0.68
CA VAL A 64 1.30 12.92 -1.69
C VAL A 64 0.88 13.30 -3.10
N GLU A 65 1.85 13.28 -4.02
CA GLU A 65 1.62 13.32 -5.45
C GLU A 65 2.06 12.00 -6.04
N LEU A 66 1.23 11.40 -6.88
CA LEU A 66 1.57 10.16 -7.56
C LEU A 66 2.61 10.48 -8.65
N VAL A 67 3.68 9.68 -8.68
CA VAL A 67 4.77 9.85 -9.63
C VAL A 67 4.59 8.92 -10.82
N GLN A 68 4.33 7.63 -10.53
CA GLN A 68 4.21 6.64 -11.58
C GLN A 68 3.45 5.41 -11.06
N LYS A 69 2.63 4.83 -11.92
CA LYS A 69 2.00 3.55 -11.60
C LYS A 69 3.03 2.45 -11.71
N LEU A 70 3.13 1.62 -10.68
CA LEU A 70 4.06 0.50 -10.64
C LEU A 70 3.46 -0.73 -11.29
N GLY A 71 2.15 -0.94 -11.17
CA GLY A 71 1.48 -2.08 -11.76
C GLY A 71 0.19 -2.44 -11.04
N ILE A 72 -0.34 -3.60 -11.44
CA ILE A 72 -1.54 -4.18 -10.87
C ILE A 72 -1.19 -5.62 -10.47
N TRP A 73 -1.52 -5.99 -9.24
CA TRP A 73 -1.27 -7.34 -8.73
C TRP A 73 -2.57 -7.99 -8.34
N GLN A 74 -2.76 -9.22 -8.77
CA GLN A 74 -3.95 -9.99 -8.46
C GLN A 74 -3.56 -11.47 -8.42
N ALA A 75 -3.74 -12.09 -7.26
CA ALA A 75 -3.32 -13.49 -7.08
C ALA A 75 -4.17 -14.45 -7.92
N ASN A 76 -5.46 -14.18 -7.99
CA ASN A 76 -6.40 -14.95 -8.81
C ASN A 76 -7.69 -14.15 -8.98
N THR A 77 -8.63 -14.68 -9.76
CA THR A 77 -9.87 -13.96 -10.07
C THR A 77 -10.80 -13.78 -8.88
N ALA A 78 -10.57 -14.49 -7.78
CA ALA A 78 -11.36 -14.34 -6.57
C ALA A 78 -10.83 -13.26 -5.64
N THR A 79 -9.64 -12.74 -5.91
CA THR A 79 -9.04 -11.68 -5.09
C THR A 79 -9.11 -10.34 -5.79
N PRO A 80 -9.22 -9.24 -5.03
CA PRO A 80 -9.28 -7.92 -5.67
C PRO A 80 -7.96 -7.57 -6.34
N PRO A 81 -8.02 -6.90 -7.51
CA PRO A 81 -6.81 -6.34 -8.11
C PRO A 81 -6.29 -5.21 -7.24
N LYS A 82 -4.97 -5.15 -7.09
CA LYS A 82 -4.29 -4.15 -6.27
C LYS A 82 -3.44 -3.27 -7.18
N HIS A 83 -3.82 -2.01 -7.26
CA HIS A 83 -3.09 -1.01 -8.03
C HIS A 83 -2.09 -0.33 -7.12
N ALA A 84 -0.84 -0.29 -7.51
CA ALA A 84 0.21 0.33 -6.71
C ALA A 84 0.88 1.46 -7.47
N PHE A 85 1.15 2.56 -6.75
CA PHE A 85 1.75 3.76 -7.31
C PHE A 85 2.97 4.16 -6.49
N LEU A 86 4.02 4.58 -7.19
CA LEU A 86 5.10 5.31 -6.55
C LEU A 86 4.62 6.75 -6.36
N ALA A 87 4.82 7.30 -5.17
CA ALA A 87 4.40 8.66 -4.86
C ALA A 87 5.50 9.40 -4.10
N LYS A 88 5.40 10.72 -4.09
CA LYS A 88 6.29 11.56 -3.31
C LYS A 88 5.49 12.33 -2.27
N ILE A 89 6.10 12.56 -1.12
CA ILE A 89 5.50 13.34 -0.04
C ILE A 89 5.62 14.82 -0.39
N VAL A 90 4.49 15.52 -0.35
CA VAL A 90 4.45 16.97 -0.60
C VAL A 90 3.98 17.76 0.62
N GLY A 91 3.57 17.09 1.69
CA GLY A 91 3.13 17.74 2.91
C GLY A 91 2.72 16.75 3.97
N GLY A 92 2.32 17.27 5.12
CA GLY A 92 1.89 16.42 6.23
C GLY A 92 3.05 15.82 7.00
N GLU A 93 2.72 14.98 7.97
CA GLU A 93 3.71 14.27 8.77
C GLU A 93 3.18 12.90 9.14
N LEU A 94 4.07 11.97 9.44
CA LEU A 94 3.69 10.60 9.75
C LEU A 94 2.83 10.55 11.00
N THR A 95 1.59 10.10 10.81
CA THR A 95 0.65 9.83 11.89
C THR A 95 -0.31 8.78 11.37
N TYR A 96 -0.87 7.96 12.25
CA TYR A 96 -1.79 6.91 11.81
C TYR A 96 -2.91 6.73 12.83
N PRO A 97 -4.10 6.26 12.35
CA PRO A 97 -5.24 6.02 13.23
C PRO A 97 -4.99 4.76 14.08
N LYS A 98 -4.86 4.92 15.38
CA LYS A 98 -4.53 3.82 16.29
C LYS A 98 -5.66 2.82 16.47
N GLU A 99 -6.87 3.20 16.11
CA GLU A 99 -8.01 2.29 16.10
C GLU A 99 -7.99 1.35 14.89
N GLU A 100 -7.23 1.67 13.85
CA GLU A 100 -7.17 0.88 12.62
C GLU A 100 -5.83 0.20 12.39
N LEU A 101 -4.75 0.80 12.86
CA LEU A 101 -3.38 0.34 12.63
C LEU A 101 -2.62 0.22 13.94
N LEU A 102 -1.73 -0.77 14.00
CA LEU A 102 -0.86 -0.97 15.15
C LEU A 102 0.40 -0.10 15.06
N ASP A 103 0.89 0.15 13.85
CA ASP A 103 2.16 0.82 13.65
C ASP A 103 2.31 1.29 12.20
N ALA A 104 3.28 2.16 11.97
CA ALA A 104 3.71 2.57 10.64
C ALA A 104 5.22 2.81 10.72
N LYS A 105 5.99 2.16 9.83
CA LYS A 105 7.45 2.21 9.90
C LYS A 105 8.08 2.32 8.53
N TRP A 106 9.20 3.02 8.48
CA TRP A 106 10.10 3.01 7.33
C TRP A 106 10.99 1.78 7.43
N LEU A 107 10.88 0.89 6.44
CA LEU A 107 11.58 -0.40 6.45
C LEU A 107 12.51 -0.51 5.24
N ALA A 108 13.73 -0.98 5.48
CA ALA A 108 14.66 -1.26 4.40
C ALA A 108 14.19 -2.49 3.61
N PRO A 109 14.57 -2.63 2.33
CA PRO A 109 14.20 -3.82 1.55
C PRO A 109 14.55 -5.14 2.24
N ALA A 110 15.71 -5.21 2.90
CA ALA A 110 16.10 -6.41 3.62
C ALA A 110 15.18 -6.72 4.80
N GLU A 111 14.68 -5.69 5.47
CA GLU A 111 13.72 -5.85 6.56
C GLU A 111 12.37 -6.37 6.05
N ILE A 112 11.94 -5.89 4.89
CA ILE A 112 10.71 -6.37 4.25
C ILE A 112 10.86 -7.85 3.87
N ASP A 113 12.01 -8.23 3.30
CA ASP A 113 12.28 -9.63 2.97
C ASP A 113 12.27 -10.52 4.20
N GLU A 114 12.81 -10.04 5.31
CA GLU A 114 12.80 -10.80 6.57
C GLU A 114 11.39 -10.98 7.10
N LEU A 115 10.57 -9.95 7.02
CA LEU A 115 9.15 -10.05 7.40
C LEU A 115 8.43 -11.07 6.52
N GLY A 116 8.76 -11.13 5.24
CA GLY A 116 8.20 -12.12 4.33
C GLY A 116 8.56 -13.54 4.74
N LYS A 117 9.82 -13.77 5.12
CA LYS A 117 10.28 -15.08 5.60
C LYS A 117 9.57 -15.50 6.88
N GLN A 118 9.22 -14.54 7.73
CA GLN A 118 8.52 -14.80 8.98
C GLN A 118 7.00 -14.93 8.82
N GLY A 119 6.48 -14.79 7.59
CA GLY A 119 5.05 -14.82 7.33
C GLY A 119 4.29 -13.63 7.87
N LYS A 120 4.95 -12.47 7.99
CA LYS A 120 4.38 -11.26 8.60
C LYS A 120 3.94 -10.20 7.59
N LEU A 121 3.93 -10.52 6.31
CA LEU A 121 3.42 -9.62 5.28
C LEU A 121 1.99 -10.00 4.90
N ARG A 122 1.20 -8.99 4.57
CA ARG A 122 -0.22 -9.14 4.21
C ARG A 122 -0.43 -10.03 2.99
N GLY A 123 0.57 -10.16 2.13
CA GLY A 123 0.52 -10.97 0.92
C GLY A 123 1.82 -10.85 0.14
N GLU A 124 1.95 -11.69 -0.89
CA GLU A 124 3.16 -11.70 -1.72
C GLU A 124 3.35 -10.40 -2.52
N TRP A 125 2.28 -9.70 -2.78
CA TRP A 125 2.35 -8.46 -3.55
C TRP A 125 3.23 -7.42 -2.88
N ILE A 126 3.41 -7.49 -1.56
CA ILE A 126 4.24 -6.52 -0.83
C ILE A 126 5.67 -6.54 -1.37
N GLN A 127 6.25 -7.72 -1.48
CA GLN A 127 7.63 -7.88 -1.99
C GLN A 127 7.72 -7.60 -3.48
N ASP A 128 6.72 -8.01 -4.25
CA ASP A 128 6.69 -7.78 -5.70
C ASP A 128 6.66 -6.29 -6.01
N VAL A 129 5.85 -5.54 -5.27
CA VAL A 129 5.77 -4.09 -5.43
C VAL A 129 7.08 -3.42 -5.02
N ALA A 130 7.68 -3.86 -3.91
CA ALA A 130 8.97 -3.33 -3.47
C ALA A 130 10.04 -3.50 -4.56
N LYS A 131 10.08 -4.68 -5.18
CA LYS A 131 11.04 -4.94 -6.26
C LYS A 131 10.77 -4.08 -7.49
N ALA A 132 9.49 -3.87 -7.83
CA ALA A 132 9.14 -3.00 -8.94
C ALA A 132 9.58 -1.57 -8.68
N ALA A 133 9.37 -1.08 -7.46
CA ALA A 133 9.81 0.26 -7.07
C ALA A 133 11.34 0.38 -7.09
N GLN A 134 12.04 -0.62 -6.60
CA GLN A 134 13.50 -0.62 -6.61
C GLN A 134 14.08 -0.56 -8.03
N ARG A 135 13.50 -1.33 -8.95
CA ARG A 135 13.93 -1.31 -10.36
C ARG A 135 13.74 0.07 -10.96
N LEU A 136 12.62 0.70 -10.67
CA LEU A 136 12.30 2.05 -11.17
C LEU A 136 13.23 3.10 -10.59
N LEU A 137 13.55 2.98 -9.31
CA LEU A 137 14.42 3.92 -8.59
C LEU A 137 15.89 3.63 -8.80
N ASN A 138 16.21 2.53 -9.46
CA ASN A 138 17.57 2.15 -9.74
C ASN A 138 18.40 1.87 -8.49
N VAL A 139 17.80 1.23 -7.54
CA VAL A 139 18.43 0.89 -6.26
C VAL A 139 18.45 -0.61 -6.02
#